data_402f08bb1554714af391c71bc479c735
#
_entry.id   402f08bb1554714af391c71bc479c735
#
_cell.length_a   1.000
_cell.length_b   1.000
_cell.length_c   1.000
_cell.angle_alpha   90.00
_cell.angle_beta   90.00
_cell.angle_gamma   90.00
#
_symmetry.space_group_name_H-M   'P 1'
#
loop_
_entity.id
_entity.type
_entity.pdbx_description
1 polymer ?
#
loop_
_entity_poly.entity_id
_entity_poly.type
_entity_poly.pdbx_seq_one_letter_code
_entity_poly.pdbx_strand_id
1 'polypeptide(L)'
;MSWPILSVTIFLPLVGALFIMMVRGDDEAEKRNARWVALWTTLITFAISLILLYRFDPSSAEFQFVEKRPWLAGAITYHVGVDGISLPFLILTTALMPVCIIASWRPIQHRVKEYMIAFLVLETLMVGTFSALDLVLFYLFFEGGLIPMFLIIGVWGGPRRVYASFKFFLYTFLGSVLMLLAIMAMYWDAGTTEIPTLLRHGFPRGLQTWAWLAFLASFAVKLPMWPVHTWLPDAHVEAPTAGSVILAAILLKLGGYGFLRFSLPMFPAASHDLAPLIFALSVIAVIYTSLVALAQEDMKKLIAYSSVAHMGFVTMGIFAATTQGVAGGIFQMISHGIVSAALFLCVGVVYDRMHTREIAAYGGLVNRMPLYAAAFMVFTLANLGLPGTTGFIGEFLTLIGTFRVNTWVATLAATGTILSAAYALWLYRKVIFGALTKASLATIKDLDYREIITLGPLVVLTILFGIYPKPVLDVSAASVAQLLENYDRAIGAAKAAALLAH
;
A
#
# COMPACT_ATOMS: atom_id res chain seq x y z
N MET A 1 -14.10 -22.86 -22.01
CA MET A 1 -14.81 -21.97 -21.05
C MET A 1 -13.76 -21.33 -20.16
N SER A 2 -13.51 -20.06 -20.33
CA SER A 2 -12.64 -19.32 -19.40
C SER A 2 -13.46 -19.08 -18.11
N TRP A 3 -13.11 -19.78 -17.06
CA TRP A 3 -13.71 -19.57 -15.75
C TRP A 3 -13.39 -18.13 -15.28
N PRO A 4 -14.35 -17.36 -14.77
CA PRO A 4 -14.17 -15.97 -14.40
C PRO A 4 -13.38 -15.86 -13.08
N ILE A 5 -12.12 -16.31 -13.12
CA ILE A 5 -11.25 -16.47 -11.94
C ILE A 5 -10.98 -15.13 -11.25
N LEU A 6 -10.87 -14.04 -12.02
CA LEU A 6 -10.59 -12.73 -11.47
C LEU A 6 -11.82 -12.16 -10.76
N SER A 7 -13.02 -12.26 -11.37
CA SER A 7 -14.27 -11.89 -10.69
C SER A 7 -14.51 -12.70 -9.43
N VAL A 8 -14.20 -14.00 -9.44
CA VAL A 8 -14.29 -14.84 -8.24
C VAL A 8 -13.35 -14.31 -7.15
N THR A 9 -12.10 -13.99 -7.50
CA THR A 9 -11.13 -13.42 -6.53
C THR A 9 -11.63 -12.10 -5.94
N ILE A 10 -12.23 -11.23 -6.76
CA ILE A 10 -12.75 -9.93 -6.33
C ILE A 10 -13.96 -10.08 -5.40
N PHE A 11 -14.93 -10.93 -5.75
CA PHE A 11 -16.25 -10.96 -5.09
C PHE A 11 -16.41 -12.07 -4.04
N LEU A 12 -15.48 -13.03 -3.96
CA LEU A 12 -15.55 -14.07 -2.94
C LEU A 12 -15.54 -13.50 -1.51
N PRO A 13 -14.78 -12.45 -1.17
CA PRO A 13 -14.89 -11.85 0.15
C PRO A 13 -16.28 -11.29 0.46
N LEU A 14 -16.99 -10.72 -0.54
CA LEU A 14 -18.39 -10.28 -0.34
C LEU A 14 -19.33 -11.45 -0.09
N VAL A 15 -19.12 -12.59 -0.74
CA VAL A 15 -19.88 -13.81 -0.45
C VAL A 15 -19.67 -14.23 0.99
N GLY A 16 -18.42 -14.20 1.47
CA GLY A 16 -18.09 -14.43 2.89
C GLY A 16 -18.78 -13.44 3.83
N ALA A 17 -18.82 -12.16 3.46
CA ALA A 17 -19.52 -11.14 4.24
C ALA A 17 -21.04 -11.42 4.32
N LEU A 18 -21.67 -11.85 3.23
CA LEU A 18 -23.06 -12.27 3.21
C LEU A 18 -23.29 -13.50 4.12
N PHE A 19 -22.40 -14.48 4.09
CA PHE A 19 -22.49 -15.63 5.02
C PHE A 19 -22.39 -15.17 6.47
N ILE A 20 -21.49 -14.24 6.81
CA ILE A 20 -21.38 -13.68 8.16
C ILE A 20 -22.70 -13.01 8.57
N MET A 21 -23.35 -12.27 7.68
CA MET A 21 -24.68 -11.66 7.98
C MET A 21 -25.72 -12.70 8.39
N MET A 22 -25.65 -13.91 7.85
CA MET A 22 -26.56 -15.00 8.14
C MET A 22 -26.21 -15.80 9.40
N VAL A 23 -24.99 -15.63 9.94
CA VAL A 23 -24.55 -16.28 11.19
C VAL A 23 -25.46 -15.84 12.33
N ARG A 24 -26.02 -16.82 13.05
CA ARG A 24 -26.87 -16.64 14.23
C ARG A 24 -26.37 -17.56 15.34
N GLY A 25 -26.70 -17.24 16.58
CA GLY A 25 -26.32 -18.01 17.75
C GLY A 25 -26.33 -17.16 19.01
N ASP A 26 -25.85 -17.71 20.12
CA ASP A 26 -25.48 -16.87 21.27
C ASP A 26 -24.27 -15.99 20.94
N ASP A 27 -24.04 -14.98 21.76
CA ASP A 27 -23.00 -13.95 21.48
C ASP A 27 -21.60 -14.57 21.24
N GLU A 28 -21.23 -15.59 21.98
CA GLU A 28 -19.90 -16.23 21.85
C GLU A 28 -19.81 -17.16 20.61
N ALA A 29 -20.89 -17.89 20.29
CA ALA A 29 -20.92 -18.70 19.07
C ALA A 29 -20.96 -17.82 17.82
N GLU A 30 -21.71 -16.71 17.84
CA GLU A 30 -21.77 -15.76 16.74
C GLU A 30 -20.39 -15.15 16.46
N LYS A 31 -19.69 -14.67 17.48
CA LYS A 31 -18.33 -14.13 17.38
C LYS A 31 -17.35 -15.16 16.82
N ARG A 32 -17.36 -16.36 17.36
CA ARG A 32 -16.47 -17.44 16.93
C ARG A 32 -16.72 -17.81 15.47
N ASN A 33 -17.98 -18.01 15.08
CA ASN A 33 -18.33 -18.42 13.74
C ASN A 33 -18.03 -17.32 12.73
N ALA A 34 -18.32 -16.04 13.04
CA ALA A 34 -17.97 -14.91 12.19
C ALA A 34 -16.45 -14.84 11.90
N ARG A 35 -15.60 -15.05 12.92
CA ARG A 35 -14.13 -15.11 12.77
C ARG A 35 -13.71 -16.27 11.86
N TRP A 36 -14.28 -17.47 12.03
CA TRP A 36 -13.94 -18.61 11.20
C TRP A 36 -14.39 -18.45 9.75
N VAL A 37 -15.58 -17.93 9.51
CA VAL A 37 -16.05 -17.65 8.14
C VAL A 37 -15.13 -16.63 7.48
N ALA A 38 -14.78 -15.53 8.17
CA ALA A 38 -13.85 -14.54 7.65
C ALA A 38 -12.48 -15.13 7.31
N LEU A 39 -11.92 -15.95 8.23
CA LEU A 39 -10.61 -16.57 8.03
C LEU A 39 -10.62 -17.53 6.83
N TRP A 40 -11.60 -18.43 6.74
CA TRP A 40 -11.68 -19.35 5.62
C TRP A 40 -11.92 -18.63 4.29
N THR A 41 -12.77 -17.61 4.29
CA THR A 41 -13.01 -16.80 3.09
C THR A 41 -11.71 -16.15 2.59
N THR A 42 -10.96 -15.49 3.47
CA THR A 42 -9.71 -14.83 3.09
C THR A 42 -8.63 -15.83 2.68
N LEU A 43 -8.54 -17.00 3.32
CA LEU A 43 -7.62 -18.07 2.93
C LEU A 43 -7.95 -18.65 1.55
N ILE A 44 -9.23 -18.87 1.24
CA ILE A 44 -9.67 -19.38 -0.06
C ILE A 44 -9.42 -18.30 -1.13
N THR A 45 -9.71 -17.04 -0.85
CA THR A 45 -9.41 -15.91 -1.76
C THR A 45 -7.92 -15.85 -2.06
N PHE A 46 -7.07 -15.98 -1.05
CA PHE A 46 -5.62 -16.03 -1.24
C PHE A 46 -5.20 -17.25 -2.07
N ALA A 47 -5.73 -18.44 -1.79
CA ALA A 47 -5.43 -19.64 -2.57
C ALA A 47 -5.82 -19.48 -4.07
N ILE A 48 -6.97 -18.87 -4.36
CA ILE A 48 -7.39 -18.56 -5.73
C ILE A 48 -6.46 -17.55 -6.37
N SER A 49 -6.03 -16.52 -5.65
CA SER A 49 -5.07 -15.53 -6.16
C SER A 49 -3.70 -16.14 -6.49
N LEU A 50 -3.27 -17.18 -5.76
CA LEU A 50 -2.05 -17.93 -6.11
C LEU A 50 -2.21 -18.71 -7.42
N ILE A 51 -3.43 -19.15 -7.79
CA ILE A 51 -3.68 -19.75 -9.11
C ILE A 51 -3.51 -18.69 -10.22
N LEU A 52 -3.95 -17.44 -9.98
CA LEU A 52 -3.67 -16.33 -10.91
C LEU A 52 -2.17 -16.16 -11.10
N LEU A 53 -1.40 -16.10 -10.02
CA LEU A 53 0.06 -15.96 -10.07
C LEU A 53 0.73 -17.13 -10.81
N TYR A 54 0.30 -18.35 -10.55
CA TYR A 54 0.86 -19.54 -11.21
C TYR A 54 0.60 -19.59 -12.72
N ARG A 55 -0.57 -19.08 -13.15
CA ARG A 55 -0.98 -19.06 -14.56
C ARG A 55 -0.59 -17.80 -15.31
N PHE A 56 -0.05 -16.82 -14.60
CA PHE A 56 0.38 -15.55 -15.19
C PHE A 56 1.61 -15.75 -16.07
N ASP A 57 1.58 -15.19 -17.28
CA ASP A 57 2.74 -15.15 -18.18
C ASP A 57 3.54 -13.85 -17.93
N PRO A 58 4.69 -13.91 -17.26
CA PRO A 58 5.49 -12.74 -16.97
C PRO A 58 6.22 -12.16 -18.20
N SER A 59 6.24 -12.89 -19.32
CA SER A 59 6.85 -12.41 -20.58
C SER A 59 5.94 -11.48 -21.37
N SER A 60 4.64 -11.48 -21.07
CA SER A 60 3.64 -10.65 -21.73
C SER A 60 3.38 -9.37 -20.95
N ALA A 61 3.36 -8.23 -21.64
CA ALA A 61 2.97 -6.93 -21.10
C ALA A 61 1.45 -6.67 -21.19
N GLU A 62 0.72 -7.53 -21.90
CA GLU A 62 -0.73 -7.38 -22.08
C GLU A 62 -1.51 -7.73 -20.81
N PHE A 63 -2.72 -7.17 -20.71
CA PHE A 63 -3.64 -7.54 -19.62
C PHE A 63 -4.08 -9.00 -19.77
N GLN A 64 -3.99 -9.75 -18.69
CA GLN A 64 -4.35 -11.17 -18.62
C GLN A 64 -5.56 -11.37 -17.73
N PHE A 65 -6.22 -12.53 -17.86
CA PHE A 65 -7.47 -12.88 -17.16
C PHE A 65 -8.57 -11.84 -17.38
N VAL A 66 -8.61 -11.27 -18.59
CA VAL A 66 -9.54 -10.18 -18.93
C VAL A 66 -10.98 -10.71 -18.95
N GLU A 67 -11.83 -10.04 -18.18
CA GLU A 67 -13.25 -10.28 -18.13
C GLU A 67 -13.98 -8.96 -18.44
N LYS A 68 -14.82 -8.96 -19.47
CA LYS A 68 -15.54 -7.76 -19.93
C LYS A 68 -17.02 -8.04 -20.08
N ARG A 69 -17.86 -7.21 -19.46
CA ARG A 69 -19.33 -7.26 -19.56
C ARG A 69 -19.88 -5.83 -19.64
N PRO A 70 -20.92 -5.59 -20.46
CA PRO A 70 -21.64 -4.31 -20.41
C PRO A 70 -22.26 -4.13 -19.02
N TRP A 71 -22.21 -2.91 -18.50
CA TRP A 71 -22.74 -2.63 -17.15
C TRP A 71 -23.72 -1.45 -17.16
N LEU A 72 -23.26 -0.21 -16.99
CA LEU A 72 -24.16 0.95 -16.88
C LEU A 72 -24.36 1.63 -18.24
N ALA A 73 -25.62 1.69 -18.69
CA ALA A 73 -26.07 2.42 -19.91
C ALA A 73 -25.25 2.10 -21.18
N GLY A 74 -24.51 1.00 -21.23
CA GLY A 74 -23.66 0.62 -22.35
C GLY A 74 -22.37 1.44 -22.51
N ALA A 75 -22.22 2.52 -21.74
CA ALA A 75 -21.04 3.40 -21.79
C ALA A 75 -19.96 2.99 -20.78
N ILE A 76 -20.36 2.43 -19.64
CA ILE A 76 -19.46 1.95 -18.57
C ILE A 76 -19.49 0.44 -18.56
N THR A 77 -18.32 -0.19 -18.54
CA THR A 77 -18.18 -1.63 -18.61
C THR A 77 -17.64 -2.20 -17.30
N TYR A 78 -18.18 -3.36 -16.89
CA TYR A 78 -17.47 -4.20 -15.96
C TYR A 78 -16.32 -4.83 -16.74
N HIS A 79 -15.16 -4.22 -16.63
CA HIS A 79 -13.96 -4.62 -17.34
C HIS A 79 -12.84 -4.76 -16.32
N VAL A 80 -12.36 -5.97 -16.13
CA VAL A 80 -11.30 -6.31 -15.18
C VAL A 80 -10.23 -7.15 -15.87
N GLY A 81 -8.99 -7.01 -15.41
CA GLY A 81 -7.83 -7.73 -15.90
C GLY A 81 -6.61 -7.36 -15.05
N VAL A 82 -5.56 -8.14 -15.14
CA VAL A 82 -4.30 -7.88 -14.43
C VAL A 82 -3.12 -7.94 -15.37
N ASP A 83 -2.07 -7.20 -15.05
CA ASP A 83 -0.77 -7.23 -15.70
C ASP A 83 0.35 -7.36 -14.67
N GLY A 84 1.60 -7.30 -15.10
CA GLY A 84 2.75 -7.42 -14.21
C GLY A 84 2.89 -6.28 -13.19
N ILE A 85 2.21 -5.15 -13.37
CA ILE A 85 2.20 -4.05 -12.40
C ILE A 85 1.15 -4.30 -11.32
N SER A 86 -0.06 -4.73 -11.69
CA SER A 86 -1.19 -4.88 -10.76
C SER A 86 -1.17 -6.19 -9.97
N LEU A 87 -0.74 -7.29 -10.57
CA LEU A 87 -0.76 -8.62 -9.96
C LEU A 87 -0.01 -8.70 -8.62
N PRO A 88 1.21 -8.16 -8.47
CA PRO A 88 1.92 -8.19 -7.19
C PRO A 88 1.16 -7.54 -6.04
N PHE A 89 0.44 -6.44 -6.30
CA PHE A 89 -0.37 -5.76 -5.28
C PHE A 89 -1.64 -6.55 -4.93
N LEU A 90 -2.24 -7.21 -5.92
CA LEU A 90 -3.37 -8.11 -5.70
C LEU A 90 -2.95 -9.27 -4.78
N ILE A 91 -1.82 -9.92 -5.06
CA ILE A 91 -1.29 -11.02 -4.24
C ILE A 91 -0.95 -10.53 -2.83
N LEU A 92 -0.30 -9.37 -2.70
CA LEU A 92 0.01 -8.79 -1.39
C LEU A 92 -1.27 -8.52 -0.58
N THR A 93 -2.32 -8.02 -1.23
CA THR A 93 -3.62 -7.77 -0.59
C THR A 93 -4.22 -9.06 -0.03
N THR A 94 -4.37 -10.07 -0.88
CA THR A 94 -4.99 -11.35 -0.48
C THR A 94 -4.14 -12.12 0.54
N ALA A 95 -2.81 -11.98 0.51
CA ALA A 95 -1.90 -12.61 1.47
C ALA A 95 -1.99 -11.98 2.88
N LEU A 96 -2.20 -10.66 2.97
CA LEU A 96 -2.25 -9.96 4.25
C LEU A 96 -3.61 -10.04 4.93
N MET A 97 -4.69 -10.30 4.20
CA MET A 97 -6.03 -10.36 4.80
C MET A 97 -6.18 -11.48 5.85
N PRO A 98 -5.77 -12.74 5.62
CA PRO A 98 -5.78 -13.75 6.68
C PRO A 98 -4.96 -13.35 7.90
N VAL A 99 -3.80 -12.70 7.70
CA VAL A 99 -2.96 -12.18 8.79
C VAL A 99 -3.73 -11.16 9.63
N CYS A 100 -4.47 -10.24 9.00
CA CYS A 100 -5.29 -9.25 9.69
C CYS A 100 -6.44 -9.89 10.48
N ILE A 101 -7.11 -10.89 9.93
CA ILE A 101 -8.17 -11.63 10.63
C ILE A 101 -7.61 -12.33 11.86
N ILE A 102 -6.48 -13.04 11.72
CA ILE A 102 -5.82 -13.74 12.84
C ILE A 102 -5.33 -12.73 13.90
N ALA A 103 -4.73 -11.62 13.48
CA ALA A 103 -4.27 -10.57 14.39
C ALA A 103 -5.41 -9.95 15.20
N SER A 104 -6.60 -9.83 14.62
CA SER A 104 -7.80 -9.26 15.25
C SER A 104 -8.54 -10.22 16.18
N TRP A 105 -8.15 -11.50 16.25
CA TRP A 105 -8.93 -12.55 16.91
C TRP A 105 -9.21 -12.29 18.39
N ARG A 106 -8.21 -11.83 19.14
CA ARG A 106 -8.33 -11.53 20.58
C ARG A 106 -8.59 -10.04 20.85
N PRO A 107 -7.92 -9.09 20.19
CA PRO A 107 -8.12 -7.68 20.51
C PRO A 107 -9.53 -7.17 20.23
N ILE A 108 -10.21 -7.71 19.21
CA ILE A 108 -11.56 -7.28 18.85
C ILE A 108 -12.59 -8.20 19.49
N GLN A 109 -13.28 -7.68 20.52
CA GLN A 109 -14.33 -8.39 21.25
C GLN A 109 -15.71 -7.73 21.13
N HIS A 110 -15.75 -6.49 20.63
CA HIS A 110 -16.95 -5.71 20.47
C HIS A 110 -17.32 -5.63 18.99
N ARG A 111 -18.59 -5.89 18.65
CA ARG A 111 -19.14 -5.85 17.29
C ARG A 111 -18.28 -6.63 16.27
N VAL A 112 -17.91 -7.85 16.66
CA VAL A 112 -16.97 -8.69 15.89
C VAL A 112 -17.50 -9.00 14.49
N LYS A 113 -18.79 -9.26 14.39
CA LYS A 113 -19.46 -9.57 13.12
C LYS A 113 -19.30 -8.46 12.10
N GLU A 114 -19.63 -7.23 12.50
CA GLU A 114 -19.51 -6.05 11.63
C GLU A 114 -18.05 -5.73 11.28
N TYR A 115 -17.13 -5.99 12.21
CA TYR A 115 -15.69 -5.83 11.95
C TYR A 115 -15.21 -6.78 10.87
N MET A 116 -15.58 -8.07 10.95
CA MET A 116 -15.20 -9.06 9.94
C MET A 116 -15.82 -8.74 8.57
N ILE A 117 -17.08 -8.31 8.54
CA ILE A 117 -17.74 -7.85 7.32
C ILE A 117 -17.00 -6.65 6.71
N ALA A 118 -16.62 -5.65 7.51
CA ALA A 118 -15.90 -4.48 7.03
C ALA A 118 -14.55 -4.85 6.39
N PHE A 119 -13.81 -5.81 6.96
CA PHE A 119 -12.55 -6.31 6.38
C PHE A 119 -12.78 -7.06 5.06
N LEU A 120 -13.79 -7.91 4.97
CA LEU A 120 -14.08 -8.64 3.73
C LEU A 120 -14.56 -7.70 2.61
N VAL A 121 -15.39 -6.71 2.94
CA VAL A 121 -15.79 -5.65 1.99
C VAL A 121 -14.56 -4.87 1.52
N LEU A 122 -13.67 -4.50 2.45
CA LEU A 122 -12.44 -3.79 2.14
C LEU A 122 -11.53 -4.60 1.21
N GLU A 123 -11.41 -5.92 1.43
CA GLU A 123 -10.64 -6.81 0.55
C GLU A 123 -11.17 -6.78 -0.88
N THR A 124 -12.47 -6.95 -1.07
CA THR A 124 -13.11 -6.84 -2.40
C THR A 124 -12.77 -5.52 -3.08
N LEU A 125 -12.88 -4.41 -2.36
CA LEU A 125 -12.65 -3.07 -2.93
C LEU A 125 -11.18 -2.84 -3.30
N MET A 126 -10.23 -3.33 -2.49
CA MET A 126 -8.81 -3.24 -2.80
C MET A 126 -8.41 -4.12 -3.99
N VAL A 127 -8.85 -5.38 -4.01
CA VAL A 127 -8.58 -6.30 -5.14
C VAL A 127 -9.23 -5.77 -6.42
N GLY A 128 -10.45 -5.25 -6.32
CA GLY A 128 -11.16 -4.63 -7.44
C GLY A 128 -10.41 -3.40 -7.99
N THR A 129 -9.83 -2.56 -7.13
CA THR A 129 -9.06 -1.38 -7.56
C THR A 129 -7.84 -1.77 -8.40
N PHE A 130 -7.08 -2.80 -7.99
CA PHE A 130 -5.92 -3.27 -8.76
C PHE A 130 -6.28 -4.02 -10.05
N SER A 131 -7.52 -4.45 -10.17
CA SER A 131 -8.00 -5.26 -11.30
C SER A 131 -8.84 -4.47 -12.32
N ALA A 132 -9.30 -3.26 -11.98
CA ALA A 132 -10.19 -2.48 -12.82
C ALA A 132 -9.51 -1.99 -14.11
N LEU A 133 -10.16 -2.22 -15.25
CA LEU A 133 -9.77 -1.77 -16.59
C LEU A 133 -10.79 -0.75 -17.20
N ASP A 134 -11.66 -0.20 -16.37
CA ASP A 134 -12.54 0.92 -16.66
C ASP A 134 -12.33 1.99 -15.59
N LEU A 135 -12.20 3.27 -15.97
CA LEU A 135 -11.91 4.37 -15.04
C LEU A 135 -13.00 4.59 -14.02
N VAL A 136 -14.28 4.42 -14.40
CA VAL A 136 -15.40 4.57 -13.45
C VAL A 136 -15.42 3.40 -12.49
N LEU A 137 -15.19 2.18 -12.98
CA LEU A 137 -15.08 0.99 -12.14
C LEU A 137 -13.90 1.12 -11.16
N PHE A 138 -12.74 1.59 -11.64
CA PHE A 138 -11.59 1.90 -10.81
C PHE A 138 -11.96 2.90 -9.71
N TYR A 139 -12.60 4.02 -10.07
CA TYR A 139 -13.01 5.06 -9.13
C TYR A 139 -13.94 4.51 -8.05
N LEU A 140 -14.93 3.70 -8.43
CA LEU A 140 -15.86 3.09 -7.48
C LEU A 140 -15.16 2.17 -6.46
N PHE A 141 -14.25 1.33 -6.91
CA PHE A 141 -13.48 0.47 -6.00
C PHE A 141 -12.52 1.28 -5.13
N PHE A 142 -11.82 2.25 -5.73
CA PHE A 142 -10.84 3.10 -5.06
C PHE A 142 -11.48 3.95 -3.96
N GLU A 143 -12.63 4.57 -4.23
CA GLU A 143 -13.36 5.38 -3.25
C GLU A 143 -14.19 4.52 -2.30
N GLY A 144 -14.78 3.43 -2.80
CA GLY A 144 -15.52 2.52 -1.97
C GLY A 144 -14.74 2.03 -0.76
N GLY A 145 -13.42 1.83 -0.91
CA GLY A 145 -12.52 1.42 0.17
C GLY A 145 -12.43 2.40 1.35
N LEU A 146 -12.81 3.66 1.16
CA LEU A 146 -12.82 4.64 2.24
C LEU A 146 -13.87 4.34 3.31
N ILE A 147 -15.03 3.83 2.89
CA ILE A 147 -16.16 3.59 3.80
C ILE A 147 -15.83 2.53 4.86
N PRO A 148 -15.40 1.29 4.48
CA PRO A 148 -15.04 0.29 5.48
C PRO A 148 -13.87 0.74 6.36
N MET A 149 -12.85 1.43 5.81
CA MET A 149 -11.74 1.90 6.60
C MET A 149 -12.14 3.03 7.55
N PHE A 150 -13.01 3.95 7.14
CA PHE A 150 -13.62 4.96 8.01
C PHE A 150 -14.34 4.31 9.20
N LEU A 151 -15.13 3.26 8.94
CA LEU A 151 -15.81 2.50 9.99
C LEU A 151 -14.83 1.76 10.91
N ILE A 152 -13.80 1.11 10.34
CA ILE A 152 -12.78 0.40 11.12
C ILE A 152 -12.08 1.34 12.09
N ILE A 153 -11.70 2.54 11.65
CA ILE A 153 -11.07 3.54 12.52
C ILE A 153 -12.11 4.13 13.50
N GLY A 154 -13.28 4.52 13.01
CA GLY A 154 -14.26 5.27 13.79
C GLY A 154 -15.00 4.46 14.85
N VAL A 155 -15.18 3.14 14.66
CA VAL A 155 -15.90 2.27 15.59
C VAL A 155 -14.94 1.56 16.55
N TRP A 156 -13.84 0.97 16.04
CA TRP A 156 -12.91 0.14 16.82
C TRP A 156 -11.59 0.84 17.17
N GLY A 157 -11.46 2.12 16.85
CA GLY A 157 -10.28 2.92 17.13
C GLY A 157 -10.17 3.39 18.57
N GLY A 158 -9.08 4.11 18.84
CA GLY A 158 -8.73 4.66 20.15
C GLY A 158 -9.57 5.88 20.58
N PRO A 159 -9.11 6.63 21.59
CA PRO A 159 -9.89 7.73 22.19
C PRO A 159 -10.27 8.85 21.22
N ARG A 160 -9.40 9.18 20.24
CA ARG A 160 -9.65 10.23 19.24
C ARG A 160 -10.11 9.70 17.89
N ARG A 161 -10.68 8.48 17.86
CA ARG A 161 -11.08 7.77 16.64
C ARG A 161 -12.00 8.56 15.71
N VAL A 162 -12.94 9.35 16.28
CA VAL A 162 -13.86 10.16 15.48
C VAL A 162 -13.09 11.22 14.69
N TYR A 163 -12.22 11.97 15.36
CA TYR A 163 -11.37 12.97 14.69
C TYR A 163 -10.50 12.33 13.60
N ALA A 164 -9.83 11.23 13.91
CA ALA A 164 -8.93 10.56 12.98
C ALA A 164 -9.66 9.99 11.77
N SER A 165 -10.84 9.37 11.96
CA SER A 165 -11.63 8.81 10.87
C SER A 165 -12.18 9.90 9.93
N PHE A 166 -12.70 11.00 10.49
CA PHE A 166 -13.15 12.14 9.66
C PHE A 166 -12.00 12.82 8.95
N LYS A 167 -10.86 13.02 9.60
CA LYS A 167 -9.67 13.58 8.94
C LYS A 167 -9.20 12.69 7.78
N PHE A 168 -9.09 11.39 7.99
CA PHE A 168 -8.77 10.42 6.94
C PHE A 168 -9.76 10.51 5.78
N PHE A 169 -11.06 10.46 6.08
CA PHE A 169 -12.10 10.46 5.06
C PHE A 169 -12.11 11.76 4.24
N LEU A 170 -12.12 12.93 4.92
CA LEU A 170 -12.21 14.22 4.23
C LEU A 170 -10.95 14.52 3.40
N TYR A 171 -9.74 14.18 3.89
CA TYR A 171 -8.51 14.35 3.11
C TYR A 171 -8.54 13.54 1.82
N THR A 172 -8.89 12.27 1.94
CA THR A 172 -8.88 11.35 0.79
C THR A 172 -10.01 11.67 -0.18
N PHE A 173 -11.21 11.95 0.32
CA PHE A 173 -12.37 12.28 -0.50
C PHE A 173 -12.17 13.58 -1.29
N LEU A 174 -11.61 14.62 -0.68
CA LEU A 174 -11.35 15.89 -1.39
C LEU A 174 -10.42 15.69 -2.58
N GLY A 175 -9.34 14.92 -2.41
CA GLY A 175 -8.42 14.61 -3.51
C GLY A 175 -9.11 13.82 -4.63
N SER A 176 -9.93 12.83 -4.29
CA SER A 176 -10.57 11.97 -5.28
C SER A 176 -11.71 12.63 -6.04
N VAL A 177 -12.40 13.61 -5.47
CA VAL A 177 -13.39 14.40 -6.21
C VAL A 177 -12.72 15.17 -7.37
N LEU A 178 -11.50 15.68 -7.18
CA LEU A 178 -10.75 16.32 -8.28
C LEU A 178 -10.40 15.31 -9.38
N MET A 179 -10.01 14.08 -9.00
CA MET A 179 -9.79 13.00 -9.96
C MET A 179 -11.07 12.65 -10.73
N LEU A 180 -12.25 12.64 -10.08
CA LEU A 180 -13.51 12.39 -10.77
C LEU A 180 -13.80 13.44 -11.84
N LEU A 181 -13.55 14.71 -11.55
CA LEU A 181 -13.69 15.79 -12.54
C LEU A 181 -12.75 15.58 -13.73
N ALA A 182 -11.53 15.14 -13.49
CA ALA A 182 -10.59 14.80 -14.56
C ALA A 182 -11.08 13.60 -15.39
N ILE A 183 -11.63 12.57 -14.76
CA ILE A 183 -12.22 11.40 -15.45
C ILE A 183 -13.37 11.85 -16.37
N MET A 184 -14.22 12.77 -15.91
CA MET A 184 -15.29 13.32 -16.74
C MET A 184 -14.73 14.08 -17.95
N ALA A 185 -13.72 14.93 -17.78
CA ALA A 185 -13.07 15.65 -18.86
C ALA A 185 -12.40 14.71 -19.86
N MET A 186 -11.75 13.65 -19.38
CA MET A 186 -11.15 12.60 -20.23
C MET A 186 -12.22 11.86 -21.04
N TYR A 187 -13.36 11.56 -20.44
CA TYR A 187 -14.47 10.93 -21.14
C TYR A 187 -15.03 11.82 -22.25
N TRP A 188 -15.16 13.12 -22.03
CA TRP A 188 -15.62 14.05 -23.07
C TRP A 188 -14.66 14.16 -24.26
N ASP A 189 -13.36 14.05 -24.00
CA ASP A 189 -12.34 14.10 -25.06
C ASP A 189 -12.21 12.76 -25.81
N ALA A 190 -12.18 11.64 -25.09
CA ALA A 190 -11.92 10.32 -25.66
C ALA A 190 -13.18 9.52 -26.04
N GLY A 191 -14.36 9.89 -25.53
CA GLY A 191 -15.63 9.18 -25.73
C GLY A 191 -15.73 7.81 -25.04
N THR A 192 -14.79 7.47 -24.16
CA THR A 192 -14.74 6.18 -23.47
C THR A 192 -14.10 6.29 -22.08
N THR A 193 -14.44 5.36 -21.19
CA THR A 193 -13.80 5.17 -19.87
C THR A 193 -12.87 3.96 -19.83
N GLU A 194 -12.73 3.20 -20.91
CA GLU A 194 -11.90 1.99 -20.98
C GLU A 194 -10.41 2.32 -20.88
N ILE A 195 -9.75 1.84 -19.83
CA ILE A 195 -8.33 2.10 -19.56
C ILE A 195 -7.43 1.66 -20.72
N PRO A 196 -7.55 0.44 -21.31
CA PRO A 196 -6.70 0.05 -22.44
C PRO A 196 -6.82 0.96 -23.67
N THR A 197 -8.01 1.53 -23.89
CA THR A 197 -8.24 2.49 -24.99
C THR A 197 -7.62 3.86 -24.63
N LEU A 198 -7.81 4.32 -23.40
CA LEU A 198 -7.27 5.59 -22.93
C LEU A 198 -5.74 5.62 -22.86
N LEU A 199 -5.10 4.48 -22.59
CA LEU A 199 -3.63 4.36 -22.64
C LEU A 199 -3.04 4.57 -24.03
N ARG A 200 -3.85 4.41 -25.09
CA ARG A 200 -3.48 4.66 -26.50
C ARG A 200 -3.97 6.02 -27.01
N HIS A 201 -4.82 6.70 -26.25
CA HIS A 201 -5.39 7.99 -26.63
C HIS A 201 -4.40 9.11 -26.30
N GLY A 202 -4.14 9.97 -27.29
CA GLY A 202 -3.25 11.12 -27.13
C GLY A 202 -4.04 12.35 -26.65
N PHE A 203 -4.08 12.58 -25.34
CA PHE A 203 -4.76 13.76 -24.78
C PHE A 203 -4.06 15.09 -25.18
N PRO A 204 -4.82 16.17 -25.46
CA PRO A 204 -4.25 17.51 -25.69
C PRO A 204 -3.40 17.97 -24.50
N ARG A 205 -2.28 18.67 -24.77
CA ARG A 205 -1.29 19.06 -23.74
C ARG A 205 -1.92 19.83 -22.57
N GLY A 206 -2.86 20.73 -22.85
CA GLY A 206 -3.57 21.48 -21.80
C GLY A 206 -4.39 20.57 -20.89
N LEU A 207 -5.13 19.60 -21.48
CA LEU A 207 -5.90 18.64 -20.71
C LEU A 207 -4.98 17.69 -19.90
N GLN A 208 -3.84 17.26 -20.49
CA GLN A 208 -2.86 16.46 -19.74
C GLN A 208 -2.42 17.14 -18.45
N THR A 209 -2.07 18.43 -18.48
CA THR A 209 -1.60 19.16 -17.31
C THR A 209 -2.67 19.23 -16.21
N TRP A 210 -3.90 19.62 -16.56
CA TRP A 210 -4.97 19.74 -15.56
C TRP A 210 -5.44 18.39 -15.02
N ALA A 211 -5.59 17.38 -15.89
CA ALA A 211 -5.93 16.03 -15.47
C ALA A 211 -4.82 15.45 -14.59
N TRP A 212 -3.56 15.63 -14.96
CA TRP A 212 -2.42 15.18 -14.17
C TRP A 212 -2.41 15.78 -12.75
N LEU A 213 -2.66 17.12 -12.64
CA LEU A 213 -2.75 17.79 -11.33
C LEU A 213 -3.93 17.28 -10.50
N ALA A 214 -5.07 16.99 -11.12
CA ALA A 214 -6.22 16.43 -10.44
C ALA A 214 -5.98 14.99 -9.95
N PHE A 215 -5.32 14.15 -10.77
CA PHE A 215 -4.88 12.82 -10.37
C PHE A 215 -3.78 12.89 -9.30
N LEU A 216 -2.85 13.85 -9.41
CA LEU A 216 -1.85 14.10 -8.36
C LEU A 216 -2.52 14.41 -7.02
N ALA A 217 -3.53 15.27 -6.99
CA ALA A 217 -4.24 15.59 -5.75
C ALA A 217 -4.82 14.36 -5.08
N SER A 218 -5.40 13.43 -5.85
CA SER A 218 -5.92 12.15 -5.32
C SER A 218 -4.81 11.22 -4.85
N PHE A 219 -3.82 10.97 -5.70
CA PHE A 219 -2.78 9.98 -5.42
C PHE A 219 -1.77 10.45 -4.37
N ALA A 220 -1.45 11.77 -4.34
CA ALA A 220 -0.57 12.34 -3.32
C ALA A 220 -1.16 12.26 -1.91
N VAL A 221 -2.47 12.39 -1.78
CA VAL A 221 -3.14 12.17 -0.49
C VAL A 221 -3.08 10.69 -0.10
N LYS A 222 -3.40 9.77 -1.02
CA LYS A 222 -3.40 8.32 -0.73
C LYS A 222 -2.00 7.80 -0.43
N LEU A 223 -0.99 8.19 -1.21
CA LEU A 223 0.43 7.78 -1.07
C LEU A 223 1.18 8.60 0.00
N PRO A 224 0.55 9.28 0.87
CA PRO A 224 0.85 10.40 1.76
C PRO A 224 2.11 11.20 1.37
N MET A 225 2.06 11.90 0.23
CA MET A 225 3.14 12.80 -0.16
C MET A 225 3.17 14.05 0.74
N TRP A 226 4.36 14.58 1.02
CA TRP A 226 4.45 15.90 1.63
C TRP A 226 3.90 16.96 0.67
N PRO A 227 3.09 17.94 1.12
CA PRO A 227 2.65 18.24 2.49
C PRO A 227 1.30 17.62 2.90
N VAL A 228 0.63 16.84 2.04
CA VAL A 228 -0.73 16.31 2.26
C VAL A 228 -0.76 14.97 3.03
N HIS A 229 0.27 14.70 3.83
CA HIS A 229 0.47 13.42 4.55
C HIS A 229 -0.06 13.40 5.99
N THR A 230 -0.48 14.55 6.54
CA THR A 230 -0.71 14.71 7.98
C THR A 230 -1.88 13.90 8.54
N TRP A 231 -2.75 13.39 7.70
CA TRP A 231 -3.84 12.48 8.09
C TRP A 231 -3.34 11.10 8.51
N LEU A 232 -2.21 10.65 7.91
CA LEU A 232 -1.73 9.27 8.07
C LEU A 232 -1.30 8.93 9.50
N PRO A 233 -0.45 9.74 10.20
CA PRO A 233 -0.08 9.45 11.58
C PRO A 233 -1.29 9.42 12.52
N ASP A 234 -2.26 10.32 12.35
CA ASP A 234 -3.46 10.36 13.18
C ASP A 234 -4.34 9.12 12.95
N ALA A 235 -4.53 8.71 11.68
CA ALA A 235 -5.27 7.52 11.34
C ALA A 235 -4.61 6.25 11.91
N HIS A 236 -3.28 6.11 11.80
CA HIS A 236 -2.56 4.94 12.31
C HIS A 236 -2.59 4.84 13.84
N VAL A 237 -2.45 5.96 14.53
CA VAL A 237 -2.46 5.99 15.99
C VAL A 237 -3.78 5.50 16.53
N GLU A 238 -4.88 5.91 15.92
CA GLU A 238 -6.22 5.58 16.40
C GLU A 238 -6.73 4.22 15.86
N ALA A 239 -6.35 3.82 14.65
CA ALA A 239 -6.80 2.56 14.07
C ALA A 239 -6.45 1.34 14.94
N PRO A 240 -7.31 0.29 14.99
CA PRO A 240 -6.93 -1.00 15.56
C PRO A 240 -5.72 -1.58 14.79
N THR A 241 -4.96 -2.48 15.41
CA THR A 241 -3.70 -3.01 14.84
C THR A 241 -3.86 -3.50 13.40
N ALA A 242 -4.84 -4.35 13.11
CA ALA A 242 -5.07 -4.84 11.74
C ALA A 242 -5.54 -3.73 10.78
N GLY A 243 -6.26 -2.71 11.27
CA GLY A 243 -6.59 -1.52 10.49
C GLY A 243 -5.33 -0.75 10.08
N SER A 244 -4.37 -0.58 11.00
CA SER A 244 -3.06 0.02 10.69
C SER A 244 -2.26 -0.83 9.70
N VAL A 245 -2.32 -2.17 9.81
CA VAL A 245 -1.67 -3.09 8.87
C VAL A 245 -2.16 -2.87 7.44
N ILE A 246 -3.47 -2.92 7.21
CA ILE A 246 -4.04 -2.73 5.87
C ILE A 246 -3.85 -1.31 5.34
N LEU A 247 -4.00 -0.32 6.21
CA LEU A 247 -3.78 1.08 5.84
C LEU A 247 -2.36 1.30 5.31
N ALA A 248 -1.33 0.82 6.05
CA ALA A 248 0.07 0.96 5.64
C ALA A 248 0.45 0.04 4.48
N ALA A 249 0.00 -1.21 4.50
CA ALA A 249 0.46 -2.20 3.56
C ALA A 249 -0.17 -2.08 2.16
N ILE A 250 -1.45 -1.72 2.07
CA ILE A 250 -2.22 -1.77 0.82
C ILE A 250 -2.76 -0.41 0.40
N LEU A 251 -3.47 0.29 1.30
CA LEU A 251 -4.17 1.53 0.92
C LEU A 251 -3.22 2.62 0.41
N LEU A 252 -2.01 2.72 0.96
CA LEU A 252 -0.99 3.63 0.46
C LEU A 252 -0.58 3.30 -0.98
N LYS A 253 -0.51 1.99 -1.33
CA LYS A 253 -0.06 1.53 -2.65
C LYS A 253 -1.07 1.82 -3.76
N LEU A 254 -2.34 2.05 -3.41
CA LEU A 254 -3.33 2.50 -4.39
C LEU A 254 -2.92 3.82 -5.05
N GLY A 255 -2.29 4.75 -4.31
CA GLY A 255 -1.76 5.99 -4.87
C GLY A 255 -0.56 5.77 -5.78
N GLY A 256 0.41 4.94 -5.38
CA GLY A 256 1.58 4.60 -6.21
C GLY A 256 1.20 3.84 -7.47
N TYR A 257 0.26 2.90 -7.34
CA TYR A 257 -0.35 2.22 -8.48
C TYR A 257 -1.04 3.21 -9.44
N GLY A 258 -1.73 4.21 -8.89
CA GLY A 258 -2.37 5.26 -9.67
C GLY A 258 -1.37 6.06 -10.50
N PHE A 259 -0.22 6.43 -9.95
CA PHE A 259 0.84 7.11 -10.71
C PHE A 259 1.36 6.23 -11.86
N LEU A 260 1.59 4.94 -11.61
CA LEU A 260 2.05 3.98 -12.62
C LEU A 260 1.01 3.71 -13.70
N ARG A 261 -0.26 3.58 -13.32
CA ARG A 261 -1.35 3.18 -14.22
C ARG A 261 -1.93 4.32 -15.03
N PHE A 262 -1.96 5.54 -14.47
CA PHE A 262 -2.65 6.67 -15.07
C PHE A 262 -1.72 7.85 -15.34
N SER A 263 -1.03 8.38 -14.34
CA SER A 263 -0.27 9.64 -14.49
C SER A 263 0.86 9.51 -15.50
N LEU A 264 1.67 8.46 -15.40
CA LEU A 264 2.81 8.27 -16.29
C LEU A 264 2.39 7.94 -17.74
N PRO A 265 1.51 6.93 -17.98
CA PRO A 265 1.19 6.52 -19.36
C PRO A 265 0.15 7.37 -20.05
N MET A 266 -0.84 7.94 -19.34
CA MET A 266 -1.91 8.74 -19.96
C MET A 266 -1.53 10.21 -20.13
N PHE A 267 -0.64 10.73 -19.28
CA PHE A 267 -0.21 12.13 -19.28
C PHE A 267 1.31 12.25 -19.33
N PRO A 268 1.98 11.67 -20.34
CA PRO A 268 3.43 11.60 -20.39
C PRO A 268 4.10 12.97 -20.45
N ALA A 269 3.55 13.92 -21.21
CA ALA A 269 4.10 15.28 -21.30
C ALA A 269 4.03 16.01 -19.96
N ALA A 270 2.89 15.97 -19.27
CA ALA A 270 2.73 16.58 -17.96
C ALA A 270 3.61 15.88 -16.90
N SER A 271 3.73 14.55 -16.96
CA SER A 271 4.61 13.78 -16.06
C SER A 271 6.07 14.18 -16.23
N HIS A 272 6.53 14.41 -17.47
CA HIS A 272 7.88 14.88 -17.75
C HIS A 272 8.11 16.30 -17.23
N ASP A 273 7.19 17.22 -17.58
CA ASP A 273 7.32 18.64 -17.27
C ASP A 273 7.25 18.91 -15.74
N LEU A 274 6.46 18.10 -15.00
CA LEU A 274 6.24 18.23 -13.55
C LEU A 274 7.08 17.26 -12.71
N ALA A 275 7.92 16.42 -13.32
CA ALA A 275 8.83 15.54 -12.58
C ALA A 275 9.74 16.29 -11.57
N PRO A 276 10.27 17.51 -11.86
CA PRO A 276 11.04 18.27 -10.89
C PRO A 276 10.26 18.61 -9.62
N LEU A 277 8.94 18.89 -9.74
CA LEU A 277 8.06 19.10 -8.59
C LEU A 277 7.98 17.84 -7.73
N ILE A 278 7.75 16.68 -8.35
CA ILE A 278 7.69 15.41 -7.62
C ILE A 278 9.03 15.09 -6.94
N PHE A 279 10.16 15.34 -7.61
CA PHE A 279 11.48 15.14 -7.02
C PHE A 279 11.69 16.01 -5.77
N ALA A 280 11.30 17.29 -5.84
CA ALA A 280 11.40 18.19 -4.68
C ALA A 280 10.53 17.70 -3.51
N LEU A 281 9.27 17.36 -3.77
CA LEU A 281 8.35 16.85 -2.75
C LEU A 281 8.84 15.52 -2.17
N SER A 282 9.42 14.64 -2.99
CA SER A 282 9.98 13.36 -2.57
C SER A 282 11.19 13.53 -1.65
N VAL A 283 12.13 14.40 -2.00
CA VAL A 283 13.32 14.69 -1.16
C VAL A 283 12.89 15.31 0.17
N ILE A 284 11.96 16.27 0.15
CA ILE A 284 11.41 16.85 1.38
C ILE A 284 10.73 15.74 2.23
N ALA A 285 9.92 14.88 1.63
CA ALA A 285 9.30 13.77 2.33
C ALA A 285 10.35 12.87 2.99
N VAL A 286 11.37 12.44 2.25
CA VAL A 286 12.42 11.55 2.75
C VAL A 286 13.16 12.17 3.94
N ILE A 287 13.62 13.42 3.83
CA ILE A 287 14.45 14.06 4.86
C ILE A 287 13.58 14.55 6.02
N TYR A 288 12.58 15.38 5.73
CA TYR A 288 11.77 16.02 6.75
C TYR A 288 10.99 15.00 7.60
N THR A 289 10.31 14.04 6.97
CA THR A 289 9.50 13.09 7.74
C THR A 289 10.34 12.07 8.50
N SER A 290 11.56 11.77 8.05
CA SER A 290 12.53 10.98 8.84
C SER A 290 12.98 11.71 10.11
N LEU A 291 13.23 13.02 10.03
CA LEU A 291 13.54 13.84 11.21
C LEU A 291 12.32 13.93 12.15
N VAL A 292 11.11 14.07 11.60
CA VAL A 292 9.88 14.04 12.39
C VAL A 292 9.70 12.68 13.06
N ALA A 293 9.98 11.57 12.35
CA ALA A 293 9.91 10.22 12.92
C ALA A 293 10.86 10.07 14.11
N LEU A 294 12.09 10.57 14.02
CA LEU A 294 13.09 10.53 15.09
C LEU A 294 12.64 11.28 16.36
N ALA A 295 11.82 12.31 16.21
CA ALA A 295 11.30 13.11 17.32
C ALA A 295 10.01 12.55 17.97
N GLN A 296 9.49 11.40 17.50
CA GLN A 296 8.25 10.86 18.03
C GLN A 296 8.45 10.06 19.31
N GLU A 297 7.49 10.19 20.23
CA GLU A 297 7.42 9.47 21.50
C GLU A 297 6.48 8.25 21.43
N ASP A 298 5.60 8.19 20.40
CA ASP A 298 4.66 7.10 20.15
C ASP A 298 5.18 6.20 19.02
N MET A 299 5.26 4.87 19.28
CA MET A 299 5.78 3.89 18.32
C MET A 299 4.99 3.88 17.00
N LYS A 300 3.65 3.97 17.07
CA LYS A 300 2.81 4.00 15.85
C LYS A 300 3.05 5.25 15.03
N LYS A 301 3.22 6.42 15.68
CA LYS A 301 3.55 7.67 14.97
C LYS A 301 4.89 7.59 14.28
N LEU A 302 5.91 7.06 14.96
CA LEU A 302 7.23 6.89 14.39
C LEU A 302 7.18 6.04 13.11
N ILE A 303 6.52 4.88 13.18
CA ILE A 303 6.36 3.97 12.02
C ILE A 303 5.52 4.63 10.92
N ALA A 304 4.48 5.40 11.26
CA ALA A 304 3.67 6.12 10.27
C ALA A 304 4.49 7.18 9.51
N TYR A 305 5.31 7.98 10.21
CA TYR A 305 6.18 8.95 9.55
C TYR A 305 7.30 8.28 8.74
N SER A 306 7.84 7.14 9.19
CA SER A 306 8.76 6.36 8.38
C SER A 306 8.14 5.89 7.07
N SER A 307 6.84 5.56 7.07
CA SER A 307 6.11 5.19 5.86
C SER A 307 6.03 6.35 4.85
N VAL A 308 5.85 7.58 5.31
CA VAL A 308 5.88 8.78 4.43
C VAL A 308 7.25 8.93 3.76
N ALA A 309 8.33 8.75 4.53
CA ALA A 309 9.69 8.80 3.99
C ALA A 309 9.93 7.73 2.92
N HIS A 310 9.52 6.47 3.17
CA HIS A 310 9.65 5.39 2.18
C HIS A 310 8.82 5.63 0.92
N MET A 311 7.64 6.25 1.05
CA MET A 311 6.85 6.62 -0.13
C MET A 311 7.51 7.74 -0.94
N GLY A 312 8.36 8.57 -0.35
CA GLY A 312 9.23 9.52 -1.06
C GLY A 312 10.20 8.82 -2.03
N PHE A 313 10.81 7.70 -1.63
CA PHE A 313 11.61 6.87 -2.55
C PHE A 313 10.77 6.30 -3.70
N VAL A 314 9.54 5.88 -3.41
CA VAL A 314 8.62 5.35 -4.43
C VAL A 314 8.29 6.39 -5.48
N THR A 315 7.86 7.59 -5.07
CA THR A 315 7.49 8.66 -6.01
C THR A 315 8.70 9.14 -6.83
N MET A 316 9.83 9.30 -6.20
CA MET A 316 11.09 9.64 -6.88
C MET A 316 11.45 8.60 -7.94
N GLY A 317 11.38 7.30 -7.59
CA GLY A 317 11.70 6.21 -8.50
C GLY A 317 10.74 6.12 -9.70
N ILE A 318 9.43 6.26 -9.46
CA ILE A 318 8.41 6.23 -10.51
C ILE A 318 8.63 7.38 -11.52
N PHE A 319 8.78 8.62 -11.04
CA PHE A 319 8.91 9.79 -11.90
C PHE A 319 10.31 10.00 -12.47
N ALA A 320 11.31 9.21 -12.05
CA ALA A 320 12.57 9.09 -12.77
C ALA A 320 12.38 8.44 -14.15
N ALA A 321 11.28 7.74 -14.38
CA ALA A 321 10.92 7.08 -15.64
C ALA A 321 12.08 6.24 -16.22
N THR A 322 12.83 5.57 -15.38
CA THR A 322 13.88 4.62 -15.73
C THR A 322 13.48 3.21 -15.34
N THR A 323 13.98 2.20 -16.01
CA THR A 323 13.67 0.79 -15.69
C THR A 323 13.94 0.47 -14.22
N GLN A 324 15.10 0.89 -13.72
CA GLN A 324 15.48 0.68 -12.31
C GLN A 324 14.60 1.48 -11.36
N GLY A 325 14.29 2.74 -11.69
CA GLY A 325 13.46 3.61 -10.86
C GLY A 325 12.03 3.08 -10.72
N VAL A 326 11.40 2.70 -11.82
CA VAL A 326 10.02 2.19 -11.84
C VAL A 326 9.94 0.80 -11.20
N ALA A 327 10.83 -0.12 -11.57
CA ALA A 327 10.90 -1.46 -10.95
C ALA A 327 11.21 -1.37 -9.45
N GLY A 328 12.13 -0.47 -9.07
CA GLY A 328 12.46 -0.16 -7.68
C GLY A 328 11.26 0.42 -6.92
N GLY A 329 10.49 1.31 -7.52
CA GLY A 329 9.27 1.88 -6.93
C GLY A 329 8.20 0.81 -6.66
N ILE A 330 7.96 -0.10 -7.61
CA ILE A 330 7.06 -1.24 -7.44
C ILE A 330 7.57 -2.15 -6.32
N PHE A 331 8.84 -2.51 -6.36
CA PHE A 331 9.44 -3.39 -5.35
C PHE A 331 9.42 -2.75 -3.96
N GLN A 332 9.71 -1.44 -3.85
CA GLN A 332 9.65 -0.72 -2.58
C GLN A 332 8.23 -0.67 -2.00
N MET A 333 7.22 -0.53 -2.83
CA MET A 333 5.83 -0.62 -2.37
C MET A 333 5.50 -2.00 -1.80
N ILE A 334 5.94 -3.09 -2.44
CA ILE A 334 5.72 -4.45 -1.95
C ILE A 334 6.52 -4.70 -0.67
N SER A 335 7.81 -4.35 -0.67
CA SER A 335 8.68 -4.45 0.51
C SER A 335 8.11 -3.70 1.70
N HIS A 336 7.76 -2.42 1.50
CA HIS A 336 7.13 -1.60 2.52
C HIS A 336 5.80 -2.21 2.99
N GLY A 337 5.02 -2.83 2.10
CA GLY A 337 3.79 -3.53 2.48
C GLY A 337 4.04 -4.65 3.49
N ILE A 338 5.05 -5.47 3.27
CA ILE A 338 5.43 -6.57 4.16
C ILE A 338 6.02 -6.02 5.48
N VAL A 339 6.99 -5.13 5.38
CA VAL A 339 7.75 -4.63 6.55
C VAL A 339 6.89 -3.74 7.44
N SER A 340 6.10 -2.81 6.87
CA SER A 340 5.24 -1.94 7.67
C SER A 340 4.10 -2.72 8.33
N ALA A 341 3.49 -3.70 7.64
CA ALA A 341 2.53 -4.61 8.24
C ALA A 341 3.11 -5.29 9.47
N ALA A 342 4.32 -5.84 9.34
CA ALA A 342 5.01 -6.53 10.41
C ALA A 342 5.38 -5.59 11.58
N LEU A 343 5.84 -4.38 11.30
CA LEU A 343 6.15 -3.39 12.34
C LEU A 343 4.88 -2.98 13.12
N PHE A 344 3.75 -2.76 12.45
CA PHE A 344 2.49 -2.47 13.15
C PHE A 344 1.99 -3.67 13.95
N LEU A 345 2.17 -4.91 13.46
CA LEU A 345 1.90 -6.11 14.24
C LEU A 345 2.80 -6.21 15.48
N CYS A 346 4.09 -5.91 15.35
CA CYS A 346 5.01 -5.85 16.50
C CYS A 346 4.55 -4.85 17.56
N VAL A 347 4.11 -3.65 17.14
CA VAL A 347 3.53 -2.68 18.09
C VAL A 347 2.24 -3.24 18.71
N GLY A 348 1.41 -3.91 17.92
CA GLY A 348 0.20 -4.58 18.41
C GLY A 348 0.49 -5.61 19.50
N VAL A 349 1.51 -6.43 19.33
CA VAL A 349 1.93 -7.45 20.32
C VAL A 349 2.21 -6.84 21.69
N VAL A 350 2.98 -5.77 21.76
CA VAL A 350 3.29 -5.12 23.05
C VAL A 350 2.13 -4.27 23.56
N TYR A 351 1.36 -3.65 22.66
CA TYR A 351 0.18 -2.89 23.02
C TYR A 351 -0.93 -3.77 23.64
N ASP A 352 -1.17 -4.96 23.12
CA ASP A 352 -2.17 -5.91 23.65
C ASP A 352 -1.85 -6.32 25.09
N ARG A 353 -0.57 -6.25 25.51
CA ARG A 353 -0.10 -6.61 26.85
C ARG A 353 -0.04 -5.41 27.80
N MET A 354 0.33 -4.23 27.30
CA MET A 354 0.68 -3.07 28.12
C MET A 354 -0.31 -1.92 28.00
N HIS A 355 -1.18 -1.94 26.98
CA HIS A 355 -2.16 -0.88 26.66
C HIS A 355 -1.56 0.53 26.52
N THR A 356 -0.27 0.62 26.19
CA THR A 356 0.44 1.86 25.87
C THR A 356 1.31 1.71 24.64
N ARG A 357 1.52 2.81 23.91
CA ARG A 357 2.38 2.90 22.75
C ARG A 357 3.59 3.81 22.98
N GLU A 358 3.68 4.41 24.16
CA GLU A 358 4.77 5.30 24.50
C GLU A 358 6.09 4.55 24.57
N ILE A 359 7.09 5.00 23.79
CA ILE A 359 8.40 4.39 23.73
C ILE A 359 9.05 4.37 25.12
N ALA A 360 8.85 5.44 25.91
CA ALA A 360 9.35 5.56 27.25
C ALA A 360 8.76 4.51 28.24
N ALA A 361 7.63 3.88 27.92
CA ALA A 361 7.03 2.83 28.75
C ALA A 361 7.78 1.48 28.67
N TYR A 362 8.65 1.32 27.70
CA TYR A 362 9.38 0.07 27.42
C TYR A 362 10.86 0.18 27.79
N GLY A 363 11.56 -0.95 27.74
CA GLY A 363 13.02 -1.08 27.94
C GLY A 363 13.39 -2.50 28.41
N GLY A 364 14.47 -3.06 27.89
CA GLY A 364 14.97 -4.38 28.30
C GLY A 364 14.09 -5.57 27.90
N LEU A 365 13.19 -5.41 26.90
CA LEU A 365 12.28 -6.48 26.50
C LEU A 365 13.00 -7.75 26.02
N VAL A 366 14.22 -7.67 25.52
CA VAL A 366 15.01 -8.83 25.10
C VAL A 366 15.14 -9.89 26.20
N ASN A 367 15.16 -9.46 27.47
CA ASN A 367 15.30 -10.34 28.63
C ASN A 367 14.03 -11.20 28.89
N ARG A 368 12.89 -10.81 28.35
CA ARG A 368 11.60 -11.47 28.56
C ARG A 368 10.96 -11.96 27.27
N MET A 369 11.23 -11.28 26.16
CA MET A 369 10.61 -11.51 24.86
C MET A 369 11.68 -11.69 23.77
N PRO A 370 12.55 -12.74 23.85
CA PRO A 370 13.63 -12.91 22.87
C PRO A 370 13.14 -13.21 21.46
N LEU A 371 12.04 -13.97 21.27
CA LEU A 371 11.48 -14.22 19.94
C LEU A 371 10.91 -12.94 19.33
N TYR A 372 10.20 -12.16 20.13
CA TYR A 372 9.72 -10.84 19.72
C TYR A 372 10.88 -9.93 19.32
N ALA A 373 11.93 -9.87 20.14
CA ALA A 373 13.12 -9.07 19.87
C ALA A 373 13.77 -9.47 18.54
N ALA A 374 13.91 -10.78 18.28
CA ALA A 374 14.48 -11.29 17.03
C ALA A 374 13.62 -10.90 15.81
N ALA A 375 12.31 -11.10 15.87
CA ALA A 375 11.39 -10.72 14.78
C ALA A 375 11.40 -9.21 14.54
N PHE A 376 11.31 -8.40 15.60
CA PHE A 376 11.34 -6.95 15.51
C PHE A 376 12.68 -6.44 14.95
N MET A 377 13.81 -7.11 15.25
CA MET A 377 15.11 -6.78 14.66
C MET A 377 15.11 -6.96 13.14
N VAL A 378 14.58 -8.09 12.63
CA VAL A 378 14.51 -8.34 11.18
C VAL A 378 13.75 -7.22 10.47
N PHE A 379 12.59 -6.83 10.99
CA PHE A 379 11.79 -5.77 10.38
C PHE A 379 12.41 -4.39 10.55
N THR A 380 13.09 -4.13 11.66
CA THR A 380 13.87 -2.90 11.87
C THR A 380 15.01 -2.79 10.87
N LEU A 381 15.75 -3.85 10.64
CA LEU A 381 16.84 -3.91 9.67
C LEU A 381 16.33 -3.78 8.23
N ALA A 382 15.15 -4.36 7.94
CA ALA A 382 14.50 -4.19 6.64
C ALA A 382 14.00 -2.74 6.42
N ASN A 383 13.49 -2.11 7.47
CA ASN A 383 13.00 -0.73 7.42
C ASN A 383 14.13 0.29 7.18
N LEU A 384 15.34 0.01 7.63
CA LEU A 384 16.52 0.86 7.36
C LEU A 384 17.26 0.51 6.07
N GLY A 385 16.78 -0.49 5.32
CA GLY A 385 17.39 -0.86 4.04
C GLY A 385 18.68 -1.67 4.16
N LEU A 386 18.80 -2.58 5.13
CA LEU A 386 19.98 -3.45 5.25
C LEU A 386 20.06 -4.43 4.07
N PRO A 387 21.22 -4.57 3.38
CA PRO A 387 21.42 -5.62 2.38
C PRO A 387 21.08 -7.01 2.89
N GLY A 388 20.36 -7.80 2.05
CA GLY A 388 19.81 -9.10 2.46
C GLY A 388 18.37 -9.04 2.99
N THR A 389 17.77 -7.86 3.04
CA THR A 389 16.36 -7.64 3.35
C THR A 389 15.64 -6.95 2.20
N THR A 390 14.31 -7.08 2.15
CA THR A 390 13.49 -6.51 1.07
C THR A 390 13.65 -4.99 0.94
N GLY A 391 13.81 -4.24 2.02
CA GLY A 391 13.91 -2.78 2.01
C GLY A 391 15.08 -2.27 1.17
N PHE A 392 16.22 -2.95 1.25
CA PHE A 392 17.42 -2.58 0.48
C PHE A 392 17.16 -2.56 -1.03
N ILE A 393 16.52 -3.61 -1.56
CA ILE A 393 16.35 -3.78 -3.01
C ILE A 393 15.52 -2.62 -3.60
N GLY A 394 14.40 -2.27 -2.97
CA GLY A 394 13.54 -1.21 -3.45
C GLY A 394 14.20 0.17 -3.39
N GLU A 395 14.79 0.53 -2.26
CA GLU A 395 15.48 1.82 -2.08
C GLU A 395 16.69 1.95 -3.00
N PHE A 396 17.49 0.91 -3.10
CA PHE A 396 18.68 0.91 -3.95
C PHE A 396 18.35 1.09 -5.43
N LEU A 397 17.33 0.37 -5.93
CA LEU A 397 16.90 0.50 -7.32
C LEU A 397 16.31 1.88 -7.61
N THR A 398 15.52 2.45 -6.70
CA THR A 398 14.97 3.81 -6.87
C THR A 398 16.07 4.85 -6.87
N LEU A 399 17.06 4.74 -5.98
CA LEU A 399 18.21 5.64 -5.94
C LEU A 399 19.04 5.57 -7.22
N ILE A 400 19.40 4.36 -7.71
CA ILE A 400 20.16 4.19 -8.96
C ILE A 400 19.36 4.74 -10.16
N GLY A 401 18.07 4.41 -10.24
CA GLY A 401 17.22 4.90 -11.32
C GLY A 401 17.16 6.41 -11.36
N THR A 402 17.01 7.05 -10.20
CA THR A 402 16.97 8.51 -10.08
C THR A 402 18.34 9.15 -10.30
N PHE A 403 19.41 8.52 -9.84
CA PHE A 403 20.79 9.04 -10.02
C PHE A 403 21.14 9.26 -11.50
N ARG A 404 20.64 8.40 -12.39
CA ARG A 404 20.85 8.53 -13.84
C ARG A 404 20.15 9.75 -14.44
N VAL A 405 19.06 10.23 -13.80
CA VAL A 405 18.26 11.35 -14.28
C VAL A 405 18.66 12.66 -13.57
N ASN A 406 18.84 12.58 -12.26
CA ASN A 406 19.19 13.72 -11.44
C ASN A 406 20.02 13.28 -10.23
N THR A 407 21.33 13.50 -10.33
CA THR A 407 22.32 13.13 -9.30
C THR A 407 22.06 13.84 -7.96
N TRP A 408 21.65 15.11 -7.97
CA TRP A 408 21.39 15.87 -6.75
C TRP A 408 20.19 15.33 -5.98
N VAL A 409 19.11 15.01 -6.68
CA VAL A 409 17.92 14.41 -6.06
C VAL A 409 18.27 13.07 -5.41
N ALA A 410 18.99 12.21 -6.12
CA ALA A 410 19.41 10.91 -5.59
C ALA A 410 20.37 11.05 -4.39
N THR A 411 21.33 11.99 -4.45
CA THR A 411 22.28 12.24 -3.36
C THR A 411 21.56 12.75 -2.10
N LEU A 412 20.64 13.70 -2.26
CA LEU A 412 19.85 14.18 -1.13
C LEU A 412 18.94 13.09 -0.56
N ALA A 413 18.27 12.30 -1.42
CA ALA A 413 17.44 11.19 -0.97
C ALA A 413 18.25 10.09 -0.25
N ALA A 414 19.51 9.83 -0.67
CA ALA A 414 20.38 8.87 -0.02
C ALA A 414 20.68 9.21 1.46
N THR A 415 20.61 10.49 1.84
CA THR A 415 20.70 10.88 3.27
C THR A 415 19.56 10.31 4.09
N GLY A 416 18.43 10.02 3.47
CA GLY A 416 17.28 9.36 4.10
C GLY A 416 17.59 7.97 4.63
N THR A 417 18.49 7.22 3.99
CA THR A 417 18.95 5.91 4.50
C THR A 417 19.70 6.06 5.83
N ILE A 418 20.48 7.13 6.00
CA ILE A 418 21.15 7.42 7.27
C ILE A 418 20.11 7.79 8.34
N LEU A 419 19.14 8.62 7.97
CA LEU A 419 18.08 9.04 8.89
C LEU A 419 17.16 7.86 9.27
N SER A 420 16.87 6.95 8.33
CA SER A 420 16.08 5.75 8.62
C SER A 420 16.79 4.83 9.60
N ALA A 421 18.10 4.66 9.46
CA ALA A 421 18.91 3.94 10.44
C ALA A 421 18.87 4.61 11.81
N ALA A 422 18.95 5.94 11.86
CA ALA A 422 18.92 6.70 13.11
C ALA A 422 17.60 6.46 13.88
N TYR A 423 16.42 6.68 13.28
CA TYR A 423 15.17 6.52 14.01
C TYR A 423 14.81 5.05 14.29
N ALA A 424 15.11 4.14 13.35
CA ALA A 424 14.76 2.74 13.50
C ALA A 424 15.60 2.04 14.60
N LEU A 425 16.92 2.25 14.58
CA LEU A 425 17.82 1.70 15.61
C LEU A 425 17.61 2.38 16.95
N TRP A 426 17.29 3.69 16.97
CA TRP A 426 16.94 4.38 18.20
C TRP A 426 15.68 3.78 18.84
N LEU A 427 14.61 3.54 18.06
CA LEU A 427 13.39 2.88 18.54
C LEU A 427 13.71 1.49 19.09
N TYR A 428 14.42 0.67 18.31
CA TYR A 428 14.79 -0.68 18.69
C TYR A 428 15.59 -0.70 20.00
N ARG A 429 16.62 0.15 20.10
CA ARG A 429 17.45 0.27 21.30
C ARG A 429 16.61 0.64 22.53
N LYS A 430 15.67 1.57 22.38
CA LYS A 430 14.85 2.05 23.50
C LYS A 430 13.86 1.01 23.99
N VAL A 431 13.27 0.24 23.09
CA VAL A 431 12.22 -0.75 23.42
C VAL A 431 12.83 -2.09 23.84
N ILE A 432 13.82 -2.56 23.10
CA ILE A 432 14.33 -3.93 23.23
C ILE A 432 15.53 -4.03 24.20
N PHE A 433 16.48 -3.12 24.09
CA PHE A 433 17.70 -3.16 24.89
C PHE A 433 17.58 -2.34 26.18
N GLY A 434 18.60 -2.47 27.03
CA GLY A 434 18.71 -1.83 28.33
C GLY A 434 18.29 -2.73 29.50
N ALA A 435 18.31 -2.17 30.68
CA ALA A 435 17.93 -2.87 31.90
C ALA A 435 16.39 -2.96 32.01
N LEU A 436 15.89 -4.11 32.46
CA LEU A 436 14.47 -4.31 32.74
C LEU A 436 14.12 -3.69 34.12
N THR A 437 14.03 -2.38 34.16
CA THR A 437 13.82 -1.64 35.42
C THR A 437 12.34 -1.48 35.81
N LYS A 438 11.41 -1.69 34.87
CA LYS A 438 9.99 -1.45 35.08
C LYS A 438 9.29 -2.72 35.57
N ALA A 439 8.67 -2.66 36.74
CA ALA A 439 7.95 -3.78 37.34
C ALA A 439 6.83 -4.31 36.41
N SER A 440 6.16 -3.43 35.66
CA SER A 440 5.10 -3.81 34.71
C SER A 440 5.58 -4.72 33.57
N LEU A 441 6.88 -4.69 33.23
CA LEU A 441 7.49 -5.54 32.18
C LEU A 441 8.03 -6.86 32.73
N ALA A 442 8.13 -7.01 34.05
CA ALA A 442 8.75 -8.19 34.68
C ALA A 442 8.03 -9.51 34.39
N THR A 443 6.71 -9.45 34.15
CA THR A 443 5.84 -10.61 33.89
C THR A 443 5.36 -10.70 32.44
N ILE A 444 5.83 -9.82 31.56
CA ILE A 444 5.42 -9.82 30.16
C ILE A 444 5.82 -11.14 29.47
N LYS A 445 4.89 -11.73 28.70
CA LYS A 445 5.09 -12.99 27.99
C LYS A 445 5.57 -12.74 26.58
N ASP A 446 6.43 -13.61 26.07
CA ASP A 446 6.88 -13.62 24.67
C ASP A 446 5.75 -13.94 23.69
N LEU A 447 6.05 -14.04 22.40
CA LEU A 447 5.10 -14.31 21.33
C LEU A 447 4.27 -15.57 21.62
N ASP A 448 2.97 -15.46 21.46
CA ASP A 448 2.07 -16.61 21.46
C ASP A 448 2.00 -17.25 20.06
N TYR A 449 1.35 -18.41 19.98
CA TYR A 449 1.26 -19.19 18.74
C TYR A 449 0.59 -18.41 17.60
N ARG A 450 -0.42 -17.62 17.92
CA ARG A 450 -1.13 -16.74 16.96
C ARG A 450 -0.19 -15.67 16.40
N GLU A 451 0.58 -15.04 17.25
CA GLU A 451 1.54 -13.99 16.88
C GLU A 451 2.71 -14.58 16.05
N ILE A 452 3.15 -15.79 16.35
CA ILE A 452 4.15 -16.48 15.53
C ILE A 452 3.60 -16.80 14.13
N ILE A 453 2.34 -17.24 14.01
CA ILE A 453 1.70 -17.50 12.71
C ILE A 453 1.54 -16.21 11.89
N THR A 454 1.33 -15.06 12.53
CA THR A 454 1.19 -13.77 11.80
C THR A 454 2.55 -13.16 11.44
N LEU A 455 3.53 -13.19 12.33
CA LEU A 455 4.85 -12.58 12.11
C LEU A 455 5.82 -13.47 11.34
N GLY A 456 5.77 -14.79 11.57
CA GLY A 456 6.70 -15.75 10.98
C GLY A 456 6.77 -15.71 9.45
N PRO A 457 5.64 -15.80 8.73
CA PRO A 457 5.64 -15.67 7.27
C PRO A 457 6.22 -14.35 6.78
N LEU A 458 5.96 -13.23 7.49
CA LEU A 458 6.50 -11.92 7.13
C LEU A 458 8.01 -11.85 7.33
N VAL A 459 8.56 -12.49 8.39
CA VAL A 459 10.02 -12.64 8.58
C VAL A 459 10.63 -13.40 7.39
N VAL A 460 10.02 -14.53 7.02
CA VAL A 460 10.50 -15.36 5.90
C VAL A 460 10.48 -14.56 4.59
N LEU A 461 9.38 -13.89 4.27
CA LEU A 461 9.24 -13.09 3.05
C LEU A 461 10.23 -11.91 3.04
N THR A 462 10.46 -11.25 4.17
CA THR A 462 11.41 -10.14 4.30
C THR A 462 12.83 -10.57 3.93
N ILE A 463 13.26 -11.74 4.39
CA ILE A 463 14.59 -12.27 4.10
C ILE A 463 14.64 -12.86 2.68
N LEU A 464 13.63 -13.67 2.31
CA LEU A 464 13.57 -14.34 1.02
C LEU A 464 13.66 -13.35 -0.14
N PHE A 465 12.80 -12.32 -0.16
CA PHE A 465 12.82 -11.32 -1.22
C PHE A 465 13.98 -10.34 -1.12
N GLY A 466 14.63 -10.24 0.04
CA GLY A 466 15.87 -9.50 0.19
C GLY A 466 17.09 -10.20 -0.40
N ILE A 467 17.12 -11.54 -0.37
CA ILE A 467 18.17 -12.37 -0.96
C ILE A 467 17.85 -12.74 -2.41
N TYR A 468 16.59 -13.04 -2.71
CA TYR A 468 16.11 -13.47 -4.03
C TYR A 468 14.92 -12.63 -4.51
N PRO A 469 15.18 -11.38 -4.98
CA PRO A 469 14.13 -10.46 -5.41
C PRO A 469 13.49 -10.82 -6.76
N LYS A 470 14.12 -11.72 -7.50
CA LYS A 470 13.77 -12.07 -8.88
C LYS A 470 12.28 -12.41 -9.07
N PRO A 471 11.60 -13.21 -8.20
CA PRO A 471 10.19 -13.53 -8.40
C PRO A 471 9.27 -12.31 -8.46
N VAL A 472 9.60 -11.24 -7.74
CA VAL A 472 8.82 -9.99 -7.74
C VAL A 472 9.18 -9.12 -8.94
N LEU A 473 10.47 -9.02 -9.27
CA LEU A 473 10.96 -8.19 -10.39
C LEU A 473 10.56 -8.75 -11.73
N ASP A 474 10.67 -10.07 -11.95
CA ASP A 474 10.35 -10.72 -13.22
C ASP A 474 8.86 -10.58 -13.58
N VAL A 475 7.96 -10.66 -12.59
CA VAL A 475 6.51 -10.50 -12.82
C VAL A 475 6.18 -9.15 -13.43
N SER A 476 6.86 -8.08 -13.00
CA SER A 476 6.59 -6.72 -13.49
C SER A 476 7.43 -6.29 -14.70
N ALA A 477 8.48 -7.05 -15.04
CA ALA A 477 9.51 -6.62 -16.01
C ALA A 477 8.95 -6.26 -17.38
N ALA A 478 8.12 -7.10 -17.99
CA ALA A 478 7.55 -6.86 -19.33
C ALA A 478 6.60 -5.64 -19.31
N SER A 479 5.74 -5.54 -18.30
CA SER A 479 4.81 -4.41 -18.17
C SER A 479 5.54 -3.09 -17.92
N VAL A 480 6.62 -3.09 -17.15
CA VAL A 480 7.46 -1.90 -16.92
C VAL A 480 8.19 -1.50 -18.20
N ALA A 481 8.74 -2.45 -18.94
CA ALA A 481 9.40 -2.17 -20.21
C ALA A 481 8.43 -1.53 -21.22
N GLN A 482 7.23 -2.09 -21.38
CA GLN A 482 6.19 -1.55 -22.26
C GLN A 482 5.72 -0.16 -21.83
N LEU A 483 5.54 0.06 -20.53
CA LEU A 483 5.17 1.37 -19.97
C LEU A 483 6.20 2.44 -20.36
N LEU A 484 7.49 2.14 -20.18
CA LEU A 484 8.58 3.08 -20.44
C LEU A 484 8.79 3.29 -21.94
N GLU A 485 8.68 2.26 -22.77
CA GLU A 485 8.74 2.41 -24.23
C GLU A 485 7.63 3.34 -24.74
N ASN A 486 6.40 3.17 -24.25
CA ASN A 486 5.27 4.04 -24.62
C ASN A 486 5.49 5.48 -24.13
N TYR A 487 6.01 5.64 -22.91
CA TYR A 487 6.35 6.96 -22.34
C TYR A 487 7.41 7.68 -23.17
N ASP A 488 8.52 7.03 -23.47
CA ASP A 488 9.63 7.62 -24.25
C ASP A 488 9.19 7.98 -25.67
N ARG A 489 8.38 7.13 -26.31
CA ARG A 489 7.78 7.40 -27.62
C ARG A 489 6.90 8.65 -27.59
N ALA A 490 6.07 8.80 -26.58
CA ALA A 490 5.18 9.96 -26.42
C ALA A 490 5.98 11.26 -26.18
N ILE A 491 7.04 11.21 -25.36
CA ILE A 491 7.93 12.37 -25.13
C ILE A 491 8.71 12.73 -26.41
N GLY A 492 9.22 11.75 -27.16
CA GLY A 492 9.89 11.97 -28.42
C GLY A 492 8.99 12.66 -29.44
N ALA A 493 7.75 12.21 -29.59
CA ALA A 493 6.75 12.81 -30.46
C ALA A 493 6.40 14.25 -30.04
N ALA A 494 6.24 14.51 -28.74
CA ALA A 494 5.96 15.85 -28.22
C ALA A 494 7.11 16.84 -28.49
N LYS A 495 8.37 16.41 -28.34
CA LYS A 495 9.56 17.23 -28.67
C LYS A 495 9.65 17.53 -30.17
N ALA A 496 9.39 16.54 -31.04
CA ALA A 496 9.38 16.72 -32.47
C ALA A 496 8.29 17.73 -32.91
N ALA A 497 7.08 17.60 -32.35
CA ALA A 497 6.00 18.55 -32.63
C ALA A 497 6.34 19.99 -32.19
N ALA A 498 6.99 20.15 -31.03
CA ALA A 498 7.43 21.47 -30.55
C ALA A 498 8.48 22.12 -31.47
N LEU A 499 9.41 21.32 -32.03
CA LEU A 499 10.41 21.80 -32.98
C LEU A 499 9.83 22.24 -34.34
N LEU A 500 8.71 21.64 -34.75
CA LEU A 500 8.01 22.00 -36.00
C LEU A 500 7.09 23.21 -35.84
N ALA A 501 6.75 23.60 -34.63
CA ALA A 501 5.90 24.75 -34.32
C ALA A 501 6.68 26.07 -34.16
N HIS A 502 8.03 26.01 -34.15
CA HIS A 502 8.96 27.14 -34.19
C HIS A 502 9.64 27.24 -35.55
#